data_4cf1bd54acf35673ebbb09c2233383d6
#
_entry.id   4cf1bd54acf35673ebbb09c2233383d6
#
_cell.length_a   1.000
_cell.length_b   1.000
_cell.length_c   1.000
_cell.angle_alpha   90.00
_cell.angle_beta   90.00
_cell.angle_gamma   90.00
#
_symmetry.space_group_name_H-M   'P 1'
#
loop_
_entity.id
_entity.type
_entity.pdbx_description
1 polymer ?
#
loop_
_entity_poly.entity_id
_entity_poly.type
_entity_poly.pdbx_seq_one_letter_code
_entity_poly.pdbx_strand_id
1 'polypeptide(L)'
;MSMNKICCLWTYYVFCLAGILLISCTEDEVAGTPFITISKQELTFGKSQSETLLYIQSNVSYEVVSDSPEWCSITRQESDSKKTGKYLVSVTANPDTESRSTTIKVTGSEMNEVVQVNQLASDLLVAETHEVTVAGEGENFSIKIQASGDYEITVDAGWLHHNSSRALTEKVETFTADPNVGNEVRTAVITFMLNDIIESVTVIQQASSIPEA
;
A
#
# COMPACT_ATOMS: atom_id res chain seq x y z
N MET A 1 57.87 5.11 79.38
CA MET A 1 58.24 3.74 79.82
C MET A 1 57.08 2.82 79.35
N SER A 2 57.45 1.93 78.49
CA SER A 2 56.83 0.63 78.09
C SER A 2 55.55 0.70 77.28
N MET A 3 55.57 0.55 76.01
CA MET A 3 55.89 -0.62 75.12
C MET A 3 54.94 -1.77 75.27
N ASN A 4 54.32 -2.09 74.10
CA ASN A 4 53.72 -3.36 73.63
C ASN A 4 52.30 -3.65 74.03
N LYS A 5 51.37 -3.81 73.07
CA LYS A 5 51.32 -4.92 72.16
C LYS A 5 50.35 -4.61 70.99
N ILE A 6 50.97 -4.42 69.90
CA ILE A 6 50.33 -4.69 68.58
C ILE A 6 50.43 -6.19 68.43
N CYS A 7 49.30 -6.84 68.20
CA CYS A 7 49.26 -8.01 67.35
C CYS A 7 47.82 -8.57 67.29
N CYS A 8 47.40 -9.05 66.10
CA CYS A 8 46.26 -9.93 65.86
C CYS A 8 44.90 -9.28 65.86
N LEU A 9 44.68 -8.39 64.89
CA LEU A 9 43.33 -8.28 64.30
C LEU A 9 43.40 -7.98 62.80
N TRP A 10 44.28 -8.69 62.12
CA TRP A 10 44.47 -8.50 60.67
C TRP A 10 44.12 -9.80 59.85
N THR A 11 43.22 -10.58 60.32
CA THR A 11 42.89 -11.83 59.63
C THR A 11 41.40 -12.09 59.44
N TYR A 12 40.52 -11.08 59.50
CA TYR A 12 39.12 -11.29 59.24
C TYR A 12 38.49 -10.31 58.25
N TYR A 13 39.27 -9.60 57.44
CA TYR A 13 38.73 -8.72 56.38
C TYR A 13 39.09 -9.18 54.97
N VAL A 14 39.40 -10.43 54.82
CA VAL A 14 39.59 -11.05 53.51
C VAL A 14 38.62 -12.20 53.43
N PHE A 15 37.41 -12.00 53.05
CA PHE A 15 36.55 -13.00 52.41
C PHE A 15 35.07 -12.60 52.43
N CYS A 16 34.77 -11.46 51.83
CA CYS A 16 33.40 -11.20 51.36
C CYS A 16 33.41 -10.37 50.08
N LEU A 17 34.36 -10.70 49.19
CA LEU A 17 34.26 -10.33 47.80
C LEU A 17 33.74 -11.56 47.04
N ALA A 18 32.57 -12.08 47.50
CA ALA A 18 31.83 -13.04 46.75
C ALA A 18 31.19 -12.36 45.56
N GLY A 19 31.61 -12.81 44.40
CA GLY A 19 31.30 -12.30 43.09
C GLY A 19 29.80 -12.05 42.88
N ILE A 20 29.53 -10.79 42.61
CA ILE A 20 28.37 -10.46 41.80
C ILE A 20 28.72 -10.89 40.38
N LEU A 21 28.41 -12.12 40.03
CA LEU A 21 28.26 -12.55 38.67
C LEU A 21 27.09 -11.72 38.12
N LEU A 22 27.44 -10.61 37.48
CA LEU A 22 26.54 -9.99 36.53
C LEU A 22 26.32 -11.03 35.42
N ILE A 23 25.27 -11.83 35.58
CA ILE A 23 24.66 -12.53 34.45
C ILE A 23 24.09 -11.42 33.59
N SER A 24 24.93 -10.90 32.70
CA SER A 24 24.44 -10.18 31.52
C SER A 24 23.63 -11.22 30.76
N CYS A 25 22.32 -11.24 31.00
CA CYS A 25 21.40 -11.78 30.04
C CYS A 25 21.52 -10.91 28.80
N THR A 26 22.41 -11.26 27.89
CA THR A 26 22.20 -10.94 26.49
C THR A 26 20.95 -11.72 26.15
N GLU A 27 19.82 -11.02 26.01
CA GLU A 27 18.73 -11.53 25.21
C GLU A 27 19.35 -11.73 23.82
N ASP A 28 19.80 -12.95 23.54
CA ASP A 28 19.95 -13.41 22.19
C ASP A 28 18.51 -13.34 21.61
N GLU A 29 18.21 -12.20 20.97
CA GLU A 29 17.10 -12.19 20.03
C GLU A 29 17.37 -13.37 19.10
N VAL A 30 16.56 -14.41 19.22
CA VAL A 30 16.54 -15.51 18.26
C VAL A 30 16.25 -14.83 16.93
N ALA A 31 17.32 -14.59 16.19
CA ALA A 31 17.21 -13.97 14.87
C ALA A 31 16.26 -14.85 14.06
N GLY A 32 15.04 -14.40 13.88
CA GLY A 32 14.06 -15.11 13.07
C GLY A 32 14.64 -15.39 11.69
N THR A 33 14.14 -16.40 11.00
CA THR A 33 14.54 -16.69 9.60
C THR A 33 14.55 -15.37 8.80
N PRO A 34 15.65 -15.03 8.12
CA PRO A 34 15.71 -13.84 7.27
C PRO A 34 14.55 -13.82 6.28
N PHE A 35 13.93 -12.66 6.09
CA PHE A 35 12.90 -12.49 5.08
C PHE A 35 12.92 -11.07 4.50
N ILE A 36 12.51 -10.97 3.24
CA ILE A 36 12.12 -9.75 2.54
C ILE A 36 10.77 -10.01 1.88
N THR A 37 9.79 -9.16 2.11
CA THR A 37 8.46 -9.26 1.50
C THR A 37 8.11 -7.93 0.87
N ILE A 38 7.65 -7.96 -0.37
CA ILE A 38 7.29 -6.79 -1.17
C ILE A 38 5.77 -6.75 -1.37
N SER A 39 5.17 -5.58 -1.22
CA SER A 39 3.71 -5.40 -1.33
C SER A 39 3.16 -5.68 -2.73
N LYS A 40 3.98 -5.48 -3.77
CA LYS A 40 3.63 -5.70 -5.18
C LYS A 40 4.85 -6.19 -5.95
N GLN A 41 4.71 -7.28 -6.69
CA GLN A 41 5.78 -7.80 -7.55
C GLN A 41 5.73 -7.23 -8.97
N GLU A 42 4.63 -6.56 -9.33
CA GLU A 42 4.46 -5.90 -10.61
C GLU A 42 3.79 -4.54 -10.42
N LEU A 43 4.28 -3.55 -11.17
CA LEU A 43 3.74 -2.20 -11.25
C LEU A 43 3.50 -1.87 -12.73
N THR A 44 2.29 -1.44 -13.06
CA THR A 44 1.95 -0.98 -14.41
C THR A 44 1.55 0.48 -14.36
N PHE A 45 2.20 1.29 -15.18
CA PHE A 45 1.93 2.70 -15.35
C PHE A 45 1.41 2.99 -16.76
N GLY A 46 0.61 4.04 -16.89
CA GLY A 46 0.22 4.59 -18.19
C GLY A 46 1.36 5.35 -18.87
N LYS A 47 1.04 5.99 -19.97
CA LYS A 47 1.98 6.81 -20.75
C LYS A 47 2.51 8.01 -19.97
N SER A 48 1.64 8.65 -19.19
CA SER A 48 1.93 9.89 -18.49
C SER A 48 2.89 9.68 -17.32
N GLN A 49 3.56 10.75 -16.88
CA GLN A 49 4.31 10.73 -15.63
C GLN A 49 3.38 10.33 -14.48
N SER A 50 3.83 9.43 -13.63
CA SER A 50 3.02 8.90 -12.54
C SER A 50 3.89 8.37 -11.40
N GLU A 51 3.25 8.17 -10.23
CA GLU A 51 3.89 7.72 -9.01
C GLU A 51 3.04 6.68 -8.29
N THR A 52 3.69 5.78 -7.59
CA THR A 52 3.00 4.82 -6.70
C THR A 52 3.87 4.48 -5.49
N LEU A 53 3.23 3.97 -4.43
CA LEU A 53 3.93 3.53 -3.24
C LEU A 53 4.22 2.04 -3.31
N LEU A 54 5.46 1.68 -2.93
CA LEU A 54 5.93 0.33 -2.74
C LEU A 54 6.32 0.15 -1.27
N TYR A 55 5.84 -0.91 -0.63
CA TYR A 55 6.17 -1.23 0.74
C TYR A 55 7.01 -2.50 0.80
N ILE A 56 8.08 -2.46 1.60
CA ILE A 56 9.00 -3.58 1.79
C ILE A 56 9.09 -3.88 3.28
N GLN A 57 8.75 -5.09 3.68
CA GLN A 57 8.93 -5.59 5.04
C GLN A 57 10.15 -6.50 5.09
N SER A 58 11.02 -6.30 6.08
CA SER A 58 12.22 -7.12 6.23
C SER A 58 12.71 -7.13 7.67
N ASN A 59 13.30 -8.23 8.10
CA ASN A 59 14.06 -8.34 9.34
C ASN A 59 15.59 -8.26 9.13
N VAL A 60 16.03 -8.03 7.89
CA VAL A 60 17.44 -7.83 7.52
C VAL A 60 17.64 -6.50 6.80
N SER A 61 18.87 -6.02 6.77
CA SER A 61 19.23 -4.86 5.95
C SER A 61 19.16 -5.20 4.48
N TYR A 62 18.65 -4.27 3.68
CA TYR A 62 18.49 -4.45 2.23
C TYR A 62 18.73 -3.14 1.48
N GLU A 63 19.04 -3.26 0.20
CA GLU A 63 19.18 -2.19 -0.76
C GLU A 63 18.08 -2.28 -1.81
N VAL A 64 17.65 -1.13 -2.35
CA VAL A 64 16.63 -1.04 -3.40
C VAL A 64 17.18 -0.22 -4.54
N VAL A 65 17.25 -0.80 -5.73
CA VAL A 65 17.84 -0.17 -6.92
C VAL A 65 16.93 -0.39 -8.13
N SER A 66 16.73 0.66 -8.92
CA SER A 66 16.11 0.58 -10.25
C SER A 66 17.16 0.33 -11.30
N ASP A 67 16.90 -0.56 -12.26
CA ASP A 67 17.77 -0.81 -13.41
C ASP A 67 17.70 0.30 -14.47
N SER A 68 16.71 1.19 -14.39
CA SER A 68 16.52 2.34 -15.31
C SER A 68 16.19 3.62 -14.55
N PRO A 69 17.13 4.14 -13.73
CA PRO A 69 16.87 5.29 -12.86
C PRO A 69 16.59 6.58 -13.64
N GLU A 70 16.92 6.64 -14.92
CA GLU A 70 16.68 7.79 -15.81
C GLU A 70 15.18 8.02 -16.09
N TRP A 71 14.33 6.98 -16.03
CA TRP A 71 12.91 7.11 -16.24
C TRP A 71 12.04 6.44 -15.15
N CYS A 72 12.60 5.54 -14.37
CA CYS A 72 11.96 4.88 -13.24
C CYS A 72 12.82 5.06 -11.99
N SER A 73 12.54 6.08 -11.22
CA SER A 73 13.27 6.38 -9.98
C SER A 73 12.57 5.79 -8.77
N ILE A 74 13.35 5.49 -7.73
CA ILE A 74 12.84 5.01 -6.46
C ILE A 74 13.44 5.81 -5.31
N THR A 75 12.57 6.35 -4.45
CA THR A 75 12.98 7.20 -3.33
C THR A 75 12.39 6.69 -2.03
N ARG A 76 13.24 6.47 -1.04
CA ARG A 76 12.79 6.09 0.30
C ARG A 76 12.05 7.26 0.94
N GLN A 77 10.87 6.98 1.50
CA GLN A 77 10.05 7.90 2.25
C GLN A 77 10.17 7.61 3.75
N GLU A 78 9.87 8.60 4.58
CA GLU A 78 9.73 8.37 6.01
C GLU A 78 8.60 7.38 6.29
N SER A 79 8.80 6.51 7.27
CA SER A 79 7.84 5.50 7.67
C SER A 79 7.77 5.45 9.19
N ASP A 80 6.57 5.41 9.74
CA ASP A 80 6.30 5.26 11.18
C ASP A 80 6.72 3.89 11.71
N SER A 81 6.96 2.93 10.82
CA SER A 81 7.38 1.57 11.16
C SER A 81 8.86 1.35 10.92
N LYS A 82 9.58 0.90 11.96
CA LYS A 82 10.98 0.50 11.84
C LYS A 82 11.19 -0.77 10.98
N LYS A 83 10.15 -1.58 10.82
CA LYS A 83 10.17 -2.87 10.10
C LYS A 83 9.67 -2.78 8.66
N THR A 84 9.08 -1.65 8.27
CA THR A 84 8.53 -1.46 6.92
C THR A 84 9.19 -0.27 6.25
N GLY A 85 9.88 -0.51 5.15
CA GLY A 85 10.35 0.55 4.26
C GLY A 85 9.21 1.01 3.35
N LYS A 86 9.01 2.32 3.24
CA LYS A 86 8.08 2.96 2.33
C LYS A 86 8.88 3.63 1.22
N TYR A 87 8.55 3.33 -0.02
CA TYR A 87 9.26 3.85 -1.19
C TYR A 87 8.27 4.47 -2.16
N LEU A 88 8.61 5.63 -2.70
CA LEU A 88 7.94 6.24 -3.83
C LEU A 88 8.63 5.78 -5.10
N VAL A 89 7.90 5.10 -5.96
CA VAL A 89 8.32 4.74 -7.31
C VAL A 89 7.72 5.76 -8.25
N SER A 90 8.56 6.51 -8.97
CA SER A 90 8.14 7.56 -9.89
C SER A 90 8.64 7.24 -11.30
N VAL A 91 7.75 7.34 -12.29
CA VAL A 91 8.10 7.18 -13.70
C VAL A 91 7.91 8.50 -14.44
N THR A 92 8.84 8.84 -15.35
CA THR A 92 8.65 9.95 -16.29
C THR A 92 7.68 9.54 -17.41
N ALA A 93 7.11 10.51 -18.13
CA ALA A 93 6.27 10.20 -19.29
C ALA A 93 7.04 9.33 -20.30
N ASN A 94 6.36 8.35 -20.90
CA ASN A 94 6.90 7.55 -21.99
C ASN A 94 6.71 8.30 -23.31
N PRO A 95 7.77 8.83 -23.94
CA PRO A 95 7.64 9.57 -25.19
C PRO A 95 7.44 8.65 -26.40
N ASP A 96 7.72 7.35 -26.24
CA ASP A 96 7.74 6.39 -27.33
C ASP A 96 6.33 5.89 -27.67
N THR A 97 6.19 5.31 -28.86
CA THR A 97 4.95 4.67 -29.32
C THR A 97 4.82 3.24 -28.82
N GLU A 98 5.85 2.72 -28.15
CA GLU A 98 5.90 1.36 -27.62
C GLU A 98 6.00 1.39 -26.09
N SER A 99 5.47 0.36 -25.46
CA SER A 99 5.59 0.15 -24.02
C SER A 99 7.04 -0.14 -23.65
N ARG A 100 7.46 0.30 -22.48
CA ARG A 100 8.80 0.04 -21.92
C ARG A 100 8.72 -0.66 -20.57
N SER A 101 9.77 -1.37 -20.21
CA SER A 101 9.83 -2.07 -18.93
C SER A 101 11.22 -2.00 -18.31
N THR A 102 11.24 -2.14 -16.99
CA THR A 102 12.46 -2.23 -16.17
C THR A 102 12.20 -3.05 -14.93
N THR A 103 13.23 -3.26 -14.11
CA THR A 103 13.11 -3.94 -12.84
C THR A 103 13.61 -3.07 -11.69
N ILE A 104 12.98 -3.21 -10.54
CA ILE A 104 13.47 -2.72 -9.26
C ILE A 104 13.95 -3.95 -8.47
N LYS A 105 15.24 -3.95 -8.11
CA LYS A 105 15.87 -5.02 -7.35
C LYS A 105 15.92 -4.66 -5.87
N VAL A 106 15.53 -5.61 -5.04
CA VAL A 106 15.62 -5.53 -3.58
C VAL A 106 16.54 -6.63 -3.11
N THR A 107 17.73 -6.27 -2.66
CA THR A 107 18.79 -7.23 -2.32
C THR A 107 19.19 -7.11 -0.85
N GLY A 108 19.29 -8.22 -0.14
CA GLY A 108 19.73 -8.24 1.25
C GLY A 108 19.94 -9.67 1.76
N SER A 109 21.02 -9.90 2.48
CA SER A 109 21.32 -11.18 3.15
C SER A 109 21.08 -12.43 2.26
N GLU A 110 21.71 -12.48 1.08
CA GLU A 110 21.57 -13.56 0.08
C GLU A 110 20.17 -13.68 -0.57
N MET A 111 19.24 -12.81 -0.23
CA MET A 111 17.92 -12.75 -0.85
C MET A 111 17.89 -11.71 -1.96
N ASN A 112 17.22 -12.04 -3.04
CA ASN A 112 17.02 -11.19 -4.20
C ASN A 112 15.55 -11.22 -4.58
N GLU A 113 14.87 -10.11 -4.39
CA GLU A 113 13.49 -9.92 -4.83
C GLU A 113 13.47 -8.91 -5.97
N VAL A 114 12.53 -9.08 -6.88
CA VAL A 114 12.41 -8.24 -8.08
C VAL A 114 10.98 -7.74 -8.21
N VAL A 115 10.84 -6.45 -8.48
CA VAL A 115 9.58 -5.84 -8.89
C VAL A 115 9.67 -5.51 -10.37
N GLN A 116 8.79 -6.09 -11.17
CA GLN A 116 8.65 -5.76 -12.58
C GLN A 116 7.92 -4.41 -12.71
N VAL A 117 8.48 -3.49 -13.47
CA VAL A 117 7.86 -2.20 -13.78
C VAL A 117 7.58 -2.13 -15.27
N ASN A 118 6.33 -1.98 -15.64
CA ASN A 118 5.87 -1.83 -17.02
C ASN A 118 5.26 -0.43 -17.18
N GLN A 119 5.64 0.27 -18.25
CA GLN A 119 5.00 1.52 -18.62
C GLN A 119 4.46 1.44 -20.04
N LEU A 120 3.16 1.71 -20.15
CA LEU A 120 2.43 1.63 -21.42
C LEU A 120 2.80 2.80 -22.34
N ALA A 121 2.57 2.63 -23.64
CA ALA A 121 2.64 3.70 -24.64
C ALA A 121 1.37 4.58 -24.64
N SER A 122 0.32 4.17 -23.95
CA SER A 122 -0.92 4.92 -23.78
C SER A 122 -1.46 4.74 -22.35
N ASP A 123 -2.25 5.68 -21.88
CA ASP A 123 -2.98 5.53 -20.63
C ASP A 123 -4.08 4.47 -20.77
N LEU A 124 -4.45 3.88 -19.67
CA LEU A 124 -5.51 2.85 -19.57
C LEU A 124 -6.52 3.29 -18.53
N LEU A 125 -7.79 3.27 -18.90
CA LEU A 125 -8.94 3.40 -18.01
C LEU A 125 -10.07 2.54 -18.57
N VAL A 126 -10.49 1.50 -17.85
CA VAL A 126 -11.53 0.56 -18.28
C VAL A 126 -12.38 0.14 -17.09
N ALA A 127 -13.70 0.26 -17.20
CA ALA A 127 -14.65 -0.35 -16.26
C ALA A 127 -14.95 -1.79 -16.69
N GLU A 128 -14.98 -2.74 -15.73
CA GLU A 128 -15.35 -4.14 -16.04
C GLU A 128 -16.79 -4.27 -16.51
N THR A 129 -17.67 -3.33 -16.15
CA THR A 129 -19.06 -3.28 -16.58
C THR A 129 -19.43 -1.84 -16.97
N HIS A 130 -20.28 -1.71 -17.98
CA HIS A 130 -20.79 -0.42 -18.43
C HIS A 130 -22.25 -0.18 -18.02
N GLU A 131 -22.88 -1.18 -17.39
CA GLU A 131 -24.23 -1.09 -16.87
C GLU A 131 -24.35 -1.86 -15.56
N VAL A 132 -25.05 -1.27 -14.60
CA VAL A 132 -25.40 -1.89 -13.31
C VAL A 132 -26.87 -1.67 -13.05
N THR A 133 -27.60 -2.76 -12.74
CA THR A 133 -28.98 -2.67 -12.30
C THR A 133 -29.03 -2.82 -10.79
N VAL A 134 -29.70 -1.89 -10.12
CA VAL A 134 -29.87 -1.87 -8.66
C VAL A 134 -31.34 -1.92 -8.27
N ALA A 135 -31.62 -2.46 -7.07
CA ALA A 135 -32.98 -2.62 -6.57
C ALA A 135 -33.63 -1.25 -6.25
N GLY A 136 -34.93 -1.19 -6.33
CA GLY A 136 -35.72 0.01 -6.01
C GLY A 136 -35.63 0.41 -4.54
N GLU A 137 -35.43 -0.54 -3.64
CA GLU A 137 -35.27 -0.34 -2.21
C GLU A 137 -33.94 0.35 -1.83
N GLY A 138 -33.04 0.51 -2.81
CA GLY A 138 -31.70 1.02 -2.61
C GLY A 138 -30.73 -0.06 -2.14
N GLU A 139 -29.47 0.04 -2.55
CA GLU A 139 -28.44 -0.91 -2.16
C GLU A 139 -27.03 -0.35 -2.37
N ASN A 140 -26.05 -1.04 -1.79
CA ASN A 140 -24.63 -0.82 -2.08
C ASN A 140 -24.19 -1.75 -3.20
N PHE A 141 -23.38 -1.23 -4.14
CA PHE A 141 -22.78 -2.02 -5.20
C PHE A 141 -21.34 -1.55 -5.46
N SER A 142 -20.60 -2.33 -6.23
CA SER A 142 -19.22 -2.04 -6.54
C SER A 142 -18.94 -2.17 -8.02
N ILE A 143 -18.04 -1.33 -8.52
CA ILE A 143 -17.54 -1.36 -9.91
C ILE A 143 -16.02 -1.53 -9.83
N LYS A 144 -15.50 -2.50 -10.57
CA LYS A 144 -14.06 -2.66 -10.71
C LYS A 144 -13.56 -1.84 -11.89
N ILE A 145 -12.49 -1.10 -11.63
CA ILE A 145 -11.83 -0.23 -12.60
C ILE A 145 -10.38 -0.68 -12.78
N GLN A 146 -9.99 -0.87 -14.04
CA GLN A 146 -8.59 -1.01 -14.41
C GLN A 146 -8.07 0.34 -14.89
N ALA A 147 -7.12 0.93 -14.19
CA ALA A 147 -6.55 2.22 -14.53
C ALA A 147 -5.03 2.22 -14.34
N SER A 148 -4.32 2.89 -15.25
CA SER A 148 -2.87 3.07 -15.21
C SER A 148 -2.41 4.21 -14.30
N GLY A 149 -3.35 5.03 -13.77
CA GLY A 149 -3.10 6.18 -12.91
C GLY A 149 -4.28 6.47 -11.99
N ASP A 150 -4.21 7.59 -11.27
CA ASP A 150 -5.33 8.11 -10.50
C ASP A 150 -6.34 8.75 -11.45
N TYR A 151 -7.63 8.61 -11.13
CA TYR A 151 -8.73 9.11 -11.94
C TYR A 151 -9.76 9.83 -11.07
N GLU A 152 -10.51 10.71 -11.70
CA GLU A 152 -11.62 11.42 -11.08
C GLU A 152 -12.92 10.63 -11.27
N ILE A 153 -13.85 10.72 -10.29
CA ILE A 153 -15.16 10.09 -10.34
C ILE A 153 -16.21 11.19 -10.20
N THR A 154 -17.17 11.21 -11.11
CA THR A 154 -18.35 12.06 -11.00
C THR A 154 -19.63 11.26 -11.18
N VAL A 155 -20.70 11.69 -10.50
CA VAL A 155 -22.03 11.08 -10.54
C VAL A 155 -23.04 12.19 -10.88
N ASP A 156 -23.90 11.95 -11.86
CA ASP A 156 -24.84 12.95 -12.37
C ASP A 156 -26.17 13.02 -11.61
N ALA A 157 -26.37 12.16 -10.61
CA ALA A 157 -27.64 12.05 -9.90
C ALA A 157 -27.45 12.13 -8.37
N GLY A 158 -28.28 12.96 -7.72
CA GLY A 158 -28.20 13.17 -6.26
C GLY A 158 -28.65 11.99 -5.39
N TRP A 159 -29.23 10.95 -5.97
CA TRP A 159 -29.62 9.73 -5.27
C TRP A 159 -28.55 8.62 -5.30
N LEU A 160 -27.47 8.83 -6.00
CA LEU A 160 -26.35 7.90 -6.13
C LEU A 160 -25.08 8.52 -5.55
N HIS A 161 -24.50 7.86 -4.57
CA HIS A 161 -23.37 8.37 -3.79
C HIS A 161 -22.14 7.49 -3.97
N HIS A 162 -20.99 8.09 -4.28
CA HIS A 162 -19.70 7.42 -4.25
C HIS A 162 -19.18 7.35 -2.81
N ASN A 163 -18.88 6.14 -2.36
CA ASN A 163 -18.27 5.89 -1.05
C ASN A 163 -16.77 5.78 -1.23
N SER A 164 -16.03 6.82 -0.92
CA SER A 164 -14.57 6.79 -1.06
C SER A 164 -13.96 5.70 -0.17
N SER A 165 -13.50 4.60 -0.77
CA SER A 165 -12.74 3.57 -0.10
C SER A 165 -11.27 3.65 -0.52
N ARG A 166 -10.37 3.70 0.47
CA ARG A 166 -8.93 3.61 0.22
C ARG A 166 -8.51 2.13 0.20
N ALA A 167 -8.88 1.40 -0.83
CA ALA A 167 -8.33 0.07 -1.05
C ALA A 167 -6.99 0.16 -1.79
N LEU A 168 -5.96 -0.45 -1.22
CA LEU A 168 -4.55 -0.29 -1.65
C LEU A 168 -4.13 -1.19 -2.83
N THR A 169 -4.96 -2.10 -3.34
CA THR A 169 -4.50 -3.14 -4.27
C THR A 169 -5.41 -3.47 -5.45
N GLU A 170 -6.71 -3.23 -5.38
CA GLU A 170 -7.62 -3.29 -6.51
C GLU A 170 -8.47 -2.02 -6.51
N LYS A 171 -8.61 -1.38 -7.66
CA LYS A 171 -9.45 -0.20 -7.80
C LYS A 171 -10.91 -0.66 -7.89
N VAL A 172 -11.50 -0.99 -6.74
CA VAL A 172 -12.91 -1.32 -6.59
C VAL A 172 -13.60 -0.10 -5.98
N GLU A 173 -14.43 0.55 -6.78
CA GLU A 173 -15.20 1.71 -6.35
C GLU A 173 -16.56 1.26 -5.83
N THR A 174 -16.97 1.78 -4.67
CA THR A 174 -18.21 1.41 -4.01
C THR A 174 -19.20 2.56 -4.05
N PHE A 175 -20.44 2.26 -4.33
CA PHE A 175 -21.52 3.23 -4.42
C PHE A 175 -22.71 2.81 -3.58
N THR A 176 -23.49 3.81 -3.14
CA THR A 176 -24.79 3.61 -2.47
C THR A 176 -25.87 4.27 -3.31
N ALA A 177 -26.90 3.52 -3.68
CA ALA A 177 -28.12 4.04 -4.27
C ALA A 177 -29.19 4.22 -3.19
N ASP A 178 -29.74 5.43 -3.07
CA ASP A 178 -30.88 5.70 -2.19
C ASP A 178 -32.16 5.00 -2.70
N PRO A 179 -33.14 4.72 -1.83
CA PRO A 179 -34.42 4.14 -2.26
C PRO A 179 -35.10 4.98 -3.35
N ASN A 180 -35.61 4.31 -4.38
CA ASN A 180 -36.45 4.92 -5.40
C ASN A 180 -37.91 4.94 -4.91
N VAL A 181 -38.33 6.05 -4.33
CA VAL A 181 -39.70 6.19 -3.81
C VAL A 181 -40.74 6.42 -4.93
N GLY A 182 -40.28 6.53 -6.17
CA GLY A 182 -41.17 6.63 -7.35
C GLY A 182 -41.58 5.27 -7.87
N ASN A 183 -42.57 5.28 -8.75
CA ASN A 183 -43.14 4.10 -9.43
C ASN A 183 -42.50 3.82 -10.80
N GLU A 184 -41.48 4.57 -11.18
CA GLU A 184 -40.77 4.44 -12.45
C GLU A 184 -39.28 4.11 -12.23
N VAL A 185 -38.71 3.44 -13.20
CA VAL A 185 -37.25 3.21 -13.29
C VAL A 185 -36.54 4.53 -13.47
N ARG A 186 -35.43 4.72 -12.80
CA ARG A 186 -34.58 5.90 -12.97
C ARG A 186 -33.14 5.48 -13.32
N THR A 187 -32.43 6.37 -13.98
CA THR A 187 -31.05 6.13 -14.41
C THR A 187 -30.13 7.20 -13.92
N ALA A 188 -28.86 6.84 -13.73
CA ALA A 188 -27.76 7.74 -13.47
C ALA A 188 -26.53 7.28 -14.24
N VAL A 189 -25.58 8.20 -14.44
CA VAL A 189 -24.30 7.91 -15.06
C VAL A 189 -23.17 8.22 -14.08
N ILE A 190 -22.31 7.23 -13.90
CA ILE A 190 -21.03 7.38 -13.22
C ILE A 190 -19.98 7.58 -14.30
N THR A 191 -19.20 8.65 -14.20
CA THR A 191 -18.12 8.94 -15.14
C THR A 191 -16.79 8.88 -14.40
N PHE A 192 -15.86 8.14 -14.97
CA PHE A 192 -14.46 8.04 -14.55
C PHE A 192 -13.61 8.78 -15.59
N MET A 193 -12.63 9.58 -15.15
CA MET A 193 -11.79 10.36 -16.05
C MET A 193 -10.33 10.26 -15.64
N LEU A 194 -9.49 9.81 -16.58
CA LEU A 194 -8.04 9.76 -16.46
C LEU A 194 -7.41 10.51 -17.62
N ASN A 195 -6.87 11.70 -17.36
CA ASN A 195 -6.41 12.59 -18.41
C ASN A 195 -7.50 12.84 -19.47
N ASP A 196 -7.25 12.47 -20.73
CA ASP A 196 -8.21 12.62 -21.84
C ASP A 196 -9.11 11.38 -22.04
N ILE A 197 -8.97 10.35 -21.22
CA ILE A 197 -9.77 9.14 -21.31
C ILE A 197 -10.98 9.26 -20.39
N ILE A 198 -12.15 9.01 -20.96
CA ILE A 198 -13.42 9.03 -20.24
C ILE A 198 -14.07 7.66 -20.38
N GLU A 199 -14.46 7.10 -19.24
CA GLU A 199 -15.19 5.84 -19.12
C GLU A 199 -16.49 6.07 -18.37
N SER A 200 -17.59 5.48 -18.81
CA SER A 200 -18.90 5.72 -18.21
C SER A 200 -19.64 4.42 -17.91
N VAL A 201 -20.31 4.39 -16.76
CA VAL A 201 -21.15 3.29 -16.32
C VAL A 201 -22.56 3.81 -16.07
N THR A 202 -23.54 3.20 -16.71
CA THR A 202 -24.96 3.51 -16.50
C THR A 202 -25.50 2.69 -15.32
N VAL A 203 -26.13 3.36 -14.38
CA VAL A 203 -26.84 2.73 -13.26
C VAL A 203 -28.33 2.83 -13.51
N ILE A 204 -29.00 1.70 -13.55
CA ILE A 204 -30.44 1.57 -13.74
C ILE A 204 -31.06 1.12 -12.42
N GLN A 205 -31.85 2.00 -11.79
CA GLN A 205 -32.55 1.62 -10.57
C GLN A 205 -34.01 1.31 -10.84
N GLN A 206 -34.45 0.14 -10.42
CA GLN A 206 -35.80 -0.30 -10.53
C GLN A 206 -36.75 0.58 -9.69
N ALA A 207 -38.06 0.57 -10.03
CA ALA A 207 -39.06 1.12 -9.14
C ALA A 207 -39.11 0.33 -7.83
N SER A 208 -39.40 1.01 -6.71
CA SER A 208 -39.61 0.30 -5.45
C SER A 208 -40.84 -0.58 -5.50
N SER A 209 -40.71 -1.79 -4.97
CA SER A 209 -41.86 -2.72 -4.83
C SER A 209 -42.68 -2.41 -3.56
N ILE A 210 -42.33 -1.42 -2.78
CA ILE A 210 -43.04 -1.04 -1.56
C ILE A 210 -44.25 -0.24 -1.96
N PRO A 211 -45.50 -0.72 -1.69
CA PRO A 211 -46.71 0.07 -1.94
C PRO A 211 -46.67 1.35 -1.07
N GLU A 212 -47.04 2.48 -1.66
CA GLU A 212 -47.33 3.69 -0.89
C GLU A 212 -48.39 3.37 0.18
N ALA A 213 -48.11 3.76 1.44
CA ALA A 213 -49.02 3.54 2.56
C ALA A 213 -50.14 4.58 2.61
#